data_f1f869c54d0347141843992e6d5ad4d8
#
_entry.id   f1f869c54d0347141843992e6d5ad4d8
#
_cell.length_a   1.000
_cell.length_b   1.000
_cell.length_c   1.000
_cell.angle_alpha   90.00
_cell.angle_beta   90.00
_cell.angle_gamma   90.00
#
_symmetry.space_group_name_H-M   'P 1'
#
loop_
_entity.id
_entity.type
_entity.pdbx_description
1 polymer ?
#
loop_
_entity_poly.entity_id
_entity_poly.type
_entity_poly.pdbx_seq_one_letter_code
_entity_poly.pdbx_strand_id
1 'polypeptide(L)' 'MTELIKKIEAQMELFCINANAHANKGNKAAGVRARKNSLDLAKLLKEYRAESVK' A
#
# COMPACT_ATOMS: atom_id res chain seq x y z
N MET A 1 11.76 10.26 8.77
CA MET A 1 10.81 9.22 9.28
C MET A 1 9.35 9.63 9.09
N THR A 2 8.99 10.85 9.45
CA THR A 2 7.60 11.32 9.32
C THR A 2 7.06 11.26 7.91
N GLU A 3 7.85 11.68 6.90
CA GLU A 3 7.42 11.61 5.50
C GLU A 3 7.24 10.18 5.04
N LEU A 4 8.09 9.28 5.51
CA LEU A 4 7.99 7.86 5.17
C LEU A 4 6.68 7.27 5.71
N ILE A 5 6.33 7.60 6.95
CA ILE A 5 5.08 7.12 7.55
C ILE A 5 3.88 7.65 6.78
N LYS A 6 3.90 8.91 6.36
CA LYS A 6 2.82 9.48 5.54
C LYS A 6 2.65 8.75 4.21
N LYS A 7 3.77 8.39 3.57
CA LYS A 7 3.72 7.60 2.33
C LYS A 7 3.12 6.23 2.55
N ILE A 8 3.49 5.58 3.66
CA ILE A 8 2.95 4.27 4.03
C ILE A 8 1.44 4.38 4.23
N GLU A 9 0.98 5.37 4.99
CA GLU A 9 -0.44 5.57 5.25
C GLU A 9 -1.22 5.80 3.96
N ALA A 10 -0.68 6.62 3.05
CA ALA A 10 -1.34 6.88 1.77
C ALA A 10 -1.47 5.61 0.93
N GLN A 11 -0.42 4.78 0.86
CA GLN A 11 -0.47 3.54 0.11
C GLN A 11 -1.41 2.52 0.75
N MET A 12 -1.46 2.46 2.08
CA MET A 12 -2.39 1.58 2.78
C MET A 12 -3.83 1.93 2.46
N GLU A 13 -4.15 3.22 2.44
CA GLU A 13 -5.48 3.69 2.11
C GLU A 13 -5.87 3.29 0.68
N LEU A 14 -4.99 3.53 -0.28
CA LEU A 14 -5.22 3.15 -1.67
C LEU A 14 -5.39 1.64 -1.81
N PHE A 15 -4.54 0.87 -1.14
CA PHE A 15 -4.65 -0.58 -1.15
C PHE A 15 -6.03 -1.03 -0.65
N CYS A 16 -6.47 -0.49 0.48
CA CYS A 16 -7.76 -0.89 1.06
C CYS A 16 -8.92 -0.54 0.13
N ILE A 17 -8.91 0.65 -0.46
CA ILE A 17 -9.95 1.08 -1.40
C ILE A 17 -10.02 0.13 -2.58
N ASN A 18 -8.88 -0.16 -3.19
CA ASN A 18 -8.82 -1.01 -4.38
C ASN A 18 -9.11 -2.48 -4.05
N ALA A 19 -8.59 -2.98 -2.93
CA ALA A 19 -8.84 -4.35 -2.51
C ALA A 19 -10.31 -4.58 -2.22
N ASN A 20 -10.97 -3.64 -1.55
CA ASN A 20 -12.40 -3.74 -1.26
C ASN A 20 -13.24 -3.68 -2.53
N ALA A 21 -12.90 -2.81 -3.48
CA ALA A 21 -13.60 -2.73 -4.75
C ALA A 21 -13.46 -4.04 -5.53
N HIS A 22 -12.29 -4.66 -5.50
CA HIS A 22 -12.04 -5.95 -6.14
C HIS A 22 -12.86 -7.06 -5.48
N ALA A 23 -12.79 -7.16 -4.16
CA ALA A 23 -13.43 -8.23 -3.42
C ALA A 23 -14.95 -8.12 -3.39
N ASN A 24 -15.47 -6.91 -3.21
CA ASN A 24 -16.91 -6.70 -2.99
C ASN A 24 -17.70 -6.40 -4.24
N LYS A 25 -17.07 -5.83 -5.25
CA LYS A 25 -17.74 -5.40 -6.49
C LYS A 25 -17.26 -6.16 -7.73
N GLY A 26 -16.30 -7.06 -7.56
CA GLY A 26 -15.73 -7.80 -8.67
C GLY A 26 -14.99 -6.93 -9.68
N ASN A 27 -14.49 -5.77 -9.26
CA ASN A 27 -13.80 -4.84 -10.15
C ASN A 27 -12.37 -5.33 -10.42
N LYS A 28 -12.16 -5.89 -11.62
CA LYS A 28 -10.87 -6.46 -12.00
C LYS A 28 -9.74 -5.42 -12.06
N ALA A 29 -10.05 -4.23 -12.54
CA ALA A 29 -9.07 -3.15 -12.61
C ALA A 29 -8.61 -2.75 -11.20
N ALA A 30 -9.54 -2.74 -10.23
CA ALA A 30 -9.21 -2.46 -8.85
C ALA A 30 -8.28 -3.54 -8.28
N GLY A 31 -8.47 -4.81 -8.67
CA GLY A 31 -7.58 -5.88 -8.26
C GLY A 31 -6.14 -5.68 -8.74
N VAL A 32 -5.99 -5.23 -9.99
CA VAL A 32 -4.67 -4.91 -10.54
C VAL A 32 -4.02 -3.77 -9.74
N ARG A 33 -4.78 -2.72 -9.45
CA ARG A 33 -4.28 -1.59 -8.68
C ARG A 33 -3.92 -2.00 -7.25
N ALA A 34 -4.73 -2.87 -6.62
CA ALA A 34 -4.46 -3.36 -5.28
C ALA A 34 -3.13 -4.13 -5.23
N ARG A 35 -2.88 -4.99 -6.22
CA ARG A 35 -1.61 -5.73 -6.28
C ARG A 35 -0.42 -4.78 -6.42
N LYS A 36 -0.54 -3.75 -7.24
CA LYS A 36 0.50 -2.74 -7.39
C LYS A 36 0.71 -1.97 -6.09
N ASN A 37 -0.38 -1.55 -5.44
CA ASN A 37 -0.30 -0.86 -4.14
C ASN A 37 0.41 -1.73 -3.10
N SER A 38 0.15 -3.04 -3.10
CA SER A 38 0.80 -3.94 -2.14
C SER A 38 2.30 -4.05 -2.37
N LEU A 39 2.74 -4.02 -3.63
CA LEU A 39 4.18 -4.03 -3.95
C LEU A 39 4.85 -2.74 -3.50
N ASP A 40 4.22 -1.59 -3.76
CA ASP A 40 4.73 -0.29 -3.33
C ASP A 40 4.78 -0.21 -1.81
N LEU A 41 3.74 -0.73 -1.15
CA LEU A 41 3.69 -0.75 0.31
C LEU A 41 4.81 -1.62 0.89
N ALA A 42 5.07 -2.78 0.29
CA ALA A 42 6.15 -3.65 0.74
C ALA A 42 7.51 -2.95 0.70
N LYS A 43 7.77 -2.17 -0.36
CA LYS A 43 9.00 -1.39 -0.47
C LYS A 43 9.11 -0.34 0.62
N LEU A 44 8.02 0.37 0.87
CA LEU A 44 7.99 1.40 1.91
C LEU A 44 8.19 0.81 3.31
N LEU A 45 7.59 -0.34 3.57
CA LEU A 45 7.75 -1.02 4.84
C LEU A 45 9.18 -1.51 5.05
N LYS A 46 9.84 -1.94 3.97
CA LYS A 46 11.26 -2.31 4.02
C LYS A 46 12.12 -1.09 4.36
N GLU A 47 11.81 0.06 3.76
CA GLU A 47 12.50 1.31 4.07
C GLU A 47 12.30 1.68 5.55
N TYR A 48 11.10 1.49 6.06
CA TYR A 48 10.83 1.77 7.48
C TYR A 48 11.71 0.90 8.38
N ARG A 49 11.80 -0.41 8.07
CA ARG A 49 12.64 -1.30 8.88
C ARG A 49 14.10 -0.86 8.88
N ALA A 50 14.60 -0.46 7.70
CA ALA A 50 15.99 0.01 7.58
C ALA A 50 16.21 1.30 8.36
N GLU A 51 15.28 2.24 8.30
CA GLU A 51 15.38 3.50 9.03
C GLU A 51 15.26 3.32 10.54
N SER A 52 14.43 2.38 10.98
CA SER A 52 14.16 2.20 12.41
C SER A 52 15.32 1.62 13.20
N VAL A 53 16.29 1.01 12.53
CA VAL A 53 17.46 0.42 13.20
C VAL A 53 18.70 1.29 13.13
N LYS A 54 18.60 2.48 12.59
CA LYS A 54 19.70 3.47 12.61
C LYS A 54 19.72 4.23 13.96
#